data_c0bb764d574867f13bcb4de08cd96f3c
#
_entry.id   c0bb764d574867f13bcb4de08cd96f3c
#
_cell.length_a   1.000
_cell.length_b   1.000
_cell.length_c   1.000
_cell.angle_alpha   90.00
_cell.angle_beta   90.00
_cell.angle_gamma   90.00
#
_symmetry.space_group_name_H-M   'P 1'
#
loop_
_entity.id
_entity.type
_entity.pdbx_description
1 polymer ?
#
loop_
_entity_poly.entity_id
_entity_poly.type
_entity_poly.pdbx_seq_one_letter_code
_entity_poly.pdbx_strand_id
1 'polypeptide(L)'
;MNPIINFIELENRVISATYRNLMNKAKVVLVDKTSGEQLPDPVTTIASPVPSGLLRIKLPDSVKPGAYFLKALNGHGQHAAQSVEFYIG
;
A
#
# COMPACT_ATOMS: atom_id res chain seq x y z
N MET A 1 -13.35 13.89 -4.55
CA MET A 1 -12.32 13.23 -5.34
C MET A 1 -11.99 11.87 -4.76
N ASN A 2 -11.77 10.89 -5.62
CA ASN A 2 -11.53 9.53 -5.13
C ASN A 2 -10.07 9.33 -4.76
N PRO A 3 -9.78 8.69 -3.62
CA PRO A 3 -8.41 8.33 -3.29
C PRO A 3 -7.88 7.26 -4.26
N ILE A 4 -6.60 7.38 -4.60
CA ILE A 4 -5.96 6.49 -5.57
C ILE A 4 -4.58 6.10 -5.04
N ILE A 5 -4.20 4.83 -5.26
CA ILE A 5 -2.83 4.36 -5.09
C ILE A 5 -2.39 3.75 -6.41
N ASN A 6 -1.24 4.21 -6.92
CA ASN A 6 -0.63 3.68 -8.14
C ASN A 6 0.68 3.00 -7.81
N PHE A 7 0.76 1.70 -8.08
CA PHE A 7 2.03 0.97 -7.99
C PHE A 7 2.95 1.41 -9.11
N ILE A 8 4.19 1.73 -8.80
CA ILE A 8 5.20 2.12 -9.78
C ILE A 8 6.17 0.96 -10.04
N GLU A 9 6.86 0.50 -9.00
CA GLU A 9 7.86 -0.54 -9.15
C GLU A 9 8.20 -1.21 -7.83
N LEU A 10 8.82 -2.38 -7.94
CA LEU A 10 9.40 -3.09 -6.80
C LEU A 10 10.86 -3.38 -7.16
N GLU A 11 11.79 -2.80 -6.40
CA GLU A 11 13.22 -2.97 -6.63
C GLU A 11 13.95 -3.07 -5.30
N ASN A 12 14.82 -4.07 -5.18
CA ASN A 12 15.60 -4.29 -3.95
C ASN A 12 14.71 -4.39 -2.70
N ARG A 13 13.56 -5.05 -2.84
CA ARG A 13 12.58 -5.24 -1.79
C ARG A 13 12.00 -3.92 -1.27
N VAL A 14 11.98 -2.90 -2.12
CA VAL A 14 11.33 -1.62 -1.83
C VAL A 14 10.25 -1.37 -2.86
N ILE A 15 9.02 -1.19 -2.40
CA ILE A 15 7.90 -0.82 -3.27
C ILE A 15 7.85 0.70 -3.37
N SER A 16 7.79 1.20 -4.61
CA SER A 16 7.55 2.61 -4.88
C SER A 16 6.13 2.74 -5.44
N ALA A 17 5.38 3.66 -4.88
CA ALA A 17 4.01 3.91 -5.29
C ALA A 17 3.68 5.38 -5.13
N THR A 18 2.73 5.88 -5.92
CA THR A 18 2.22 7.22 -5.75
C THR A 18 0.79 7.15 -5.24
N TYR A 19 0.36 8.21 -4.56
CA TYR A 19 -1.00 8.28 -4.07
C TYR A 19 -1.60 9.65 -4.30
N ARG A 20 -2.93 9.70 -4.33
CA ARG A 20 -3.68 10.95 -4.43
C ARG A 20 -4.88 10.88 -3.48
N ASN A 21 -5.17 12.01 -2.86
CA ASN A 21 -6.38 12.21 -2.06
C ASN A 21 -6.53 11.25 -0.88
N LEU A 22 -5.42 10.74 -0.35
CA LEU A 22 -5.46 9.98 0.89
C LEU A 22 -5.56 10.95 2.07
N MET A 23 -6.39 10.59 3.02
CA MET A 23 -6.63 11.43 4.19
C MET A 23 -5.54 11.26 5.24
N ASN A 24 -5.47 12.21 6.17
CA ASN A 24 -4.58 12.11 7.32
C ASN A 24 -4.90 10.84 8.11
N LYS A 25 -3.87 10.16 8.58
CA LYS A 25 -3.96 8.88 9.31
C LYS A 25 -4.41 7.70 8.47
N ALA A 26 -4.51 7.86 7.16
CA ALA A 26 -4.74 6.71 6.29
C ALA A 26 -3.56 5.76 6.41
N LYS A 27 -3.84 4.46 6.39
CA LYS A 27 -2.83 3.42 6.46
C LYS A 27 -2.76 2.66 5.15
N VAL A 28 -1.56 2.43 4.67
CA VAL A 28 -1.32 1.63 3.47
C VAL A 28 -0.75 0.29 3.91
N VAL A 29 -1.44 -0.77 3.56
CA VAL A 29 -1.07 -2.13 3.95
C VAL A 29 -0.90 -3.00 2.71
N LEU A 30 -0.21 -4.11 2.88
CA LEU A 30 -0.01 -5.10 1.83
C LEU A 30 -1.01 -6.23 1.99
N VAL A 31 -1.68 -6.60 0.90
CA VAL A 31 -2.67 -7.68 0.92
C VAL A 31 -2.23 -8.79 -0.01
N ASP A 32 -2.25 -10.03 0.51
CA ASP A 32 -1.98 -11.22 -0.28
C ASP A 32 -3.17 -11.49 -1.20
N LYS A 33 -2.95 -11.42 -2.50
CA LYS A 33 -4.02 -11.62 -3.48
C LYS A 33 -4.61 -13.02 -3.43
N THR A 34 -3.79 -14.01 -3.16
CA THR A 34 -4.21 -15.41 -3.16
C THR A 34 -5.14 -15.74 -2.00
N SER A 35 -4.77 -15.32 -0.79
CA SER A 35 -5.56 -15.61 0.41
C SER A 35 -6.52 -14.50 0.78
N GLY A 36 -6.32 -13.29 0.26
CA GLY A 36 -7.06 -12.11 0.67
C GLY A 36 -6.64 -11.59 2.04
N GLU A 37 -5.56 -12.12 2.60
CA GLU A 37 -5.11 -11.74 3.92
C GLU A 37 -4.37 -10.41 3.91
N GLN A 38 -4.79 -9.50 4.80
CA GLN A 38 -4.10 -8.26 5.02
C GLN A 38 -2.93 -8.51 5.97
N LEU A 39 -1.71 -8.23 5.50
CA LEU A 39 -0.53 -8.47 6.31
C LEU A 39 -0.38 -7.42 7.41
N PRO A 40 0.09 -7.81 8.61
CA PRO A 40 0.32 -6.85 9.69
C PRO A 40 1.51 -5.93 9.41
N ASP A 41 2.46 -6.35 8.59
CA ASP A 41 3.61 -5.58 8.15
C ASP A 41 3.83 -5.81 6.66
N PRO A 42 4.29 -4.81 5.91
CA PRO A 42 4.55 -3.42 6.32
C PRO A 42 3.27 -2.60 6.41
N VAL A 43 3.26 -1.60 7.28
CA VAL A 43 2.18 -0.62 7.38
C VAL A 43 2.77 0.77 7.30
N THR A 44 2.27 1.58 6.40
CA THR A 44 2.70 2.96 6.25
C THR A 44 1.53 3.87 6.56
N THR A 45 1.75 4.83 7.44
CA THR A 45 0.71 5.80 7.83
C THR A 45 0.97 7.13 7.14
N ILE A 46 -0.08 7.72 6.58
CA ILE A 46 0.00 9.03 5.95
C ILE A 46 -0.10 10.08 7.06
N ALA A 47 1.03 10.73 7.34
CA ALA A 47 1.12 11.68 8.43
C ALA A 47 0.58 13.06 8.06
N SER A 48 0.71 13.46 6.80
CA SER A 48 0.26 14.78 6.34
C SER A 48 -0.60 14.62 5.09
N PRO A 49 -1.80 15.18 5.09
CA PRO A 49 -2.64 15.11 3.90
C PRO A 49 -2.08 16.06 2.84
N VAL A 50 -1.63 15.49 1.74
CA VAL A 50 -1.21 16.25 0.56
C VAL A 50 -2.02 15.75 -0.64
N PRO A 51 -2.23 16.60 -1.66
CA PRO A 51 -3.01 16.19 -2.83
C PRO A 51 -2.43 14.97 -3.54
N SER A 52 -1.11 14.85 -3.54
CA SER A 52 -0.43 13.69 -4.10
C SER A 52 0.92 13.51 -3.41
N GLY A 53 1.40 12.27 -3.39
CA GLY A 53 2.67 11.97 -2.76
C GLY A 53 3.27 10.68 -3.26
N LEU A 54 4.49 10.40 -2.78
CA LEU A 54 5.23 9.20 -3.10
C LEU A 54 5.36 8.34 -1.85
N LEU A 55 5.08 7.05 -2.01
CA LEU A 55 5.27 6.06 -0.95
C LEU A 55 6.47 5.20 -1.29
N ARG A 56 7.30 4.93 -0.29
CA ARG A 56 8.36 3.92 -0.38
C ARG A 56 8.17 2.97 0.78
N ILE A 57 7.97 1.70 0.47
CA ILE A 57 7.66 0.68 1.46
C ILE A 57 8.71 -0.40 1.40
N LYS A 58 9.51 -0.50 2.45
CA LYS A 58 10.52 -1.56 2.55
C LYS A 58 9.85 -2.85 3.00
N LEU A 59 10.02 -3.92 2.23
CA LEU A 59 9.43 -5.21 2.56
C LEU A 59 10.22 -5.90 3.67
N PRO A 60 9.57 -6.37 4.73
CA PRO A 60 10.23 -7.21 5.73
C PRO A 60 10.54 -8.58 5.14
N ASP A 61 11.52 -9.27 5.74
CA ASP A 61 11.94 -10.58 5.27
C ASP A 61 10.84 -11.64 5.36
N SER A 62 9.84 -11.39 6.21
CA SER A 62 8.71 -12.30 6.38
C SER A 62 7.75 -12.35 5.20
N VAL A 63 7.83 -11.37 4.30
CA VAL A 63 6.95 -11.35 3.13
C VAL A 63 7.43 -12.39 2.12
N LYS A 64 6.56 -13.33 1.80
CA LYS A 64 6.86 -14.45 0.90
C LYS A 64 6.59 -14.05 -0.56
N PRO A 65 7.24 -14.72 -1.53
CA PRO A 65 6.90 -14.50 -2.94
C PRO A 65 5.44 -14.77 -3.23
N GLY A 66 4.89 -14.01 -4.16
CA GLY A 66 3.50 -14.17 -4.56
C GLY A 66 2.91 -12.91 -5.14
N ALA A 67 1.60 -12.97 -5.42
CA ALA A 67 0.86 -11.83 -5.93
C ALA A 67 0.27 -11.02 -4.77
N TYR A 68 0.43 -9.71 -4.83
CA TYR A 68 0.00 -8.79 -3.78
C TYR A 68 -0.59 -7.52 -4.37
N PHE A 69 -1.24 -6.74 -3.55
CA PHE A 69 -1.62 -5.37 -3.90
C PHE A 69 -1.56 -4.50 -2.66
N LEU A 70 -1.44 -3.18 -2.88
CA LEU A 70 -1.48 -2.21 -1.79
C LEU A 70 -2.93 -1.78 -1.57
N LYS A 71 -3.30 -1.64 -0.30
CA LYS A 71 -4.64 -1.22 0.09
C LYS A 71 -4.51 -0.06 1.06
N ALA A 72 -5.25 1.01 0.82
CA ALA A 72 -5.32 2.13 1.74
C ALA A 72 -6.57 2.02 2.58
N LEU A 73 -6.42 2.22 3.89
CA LEU A 73 -7.50 2.24 4.84
C LEU A 73 -7.63 3.65 5.40
N ASN A 74 -8.87 4.11 5.64
CA ASN A 74 -9.07 5.41 6.27
C ASN A 74 -8.79 5.33 7.78
N GLY A 75 -8.96 6.43 8.50
CA GLY A 75 -8.69 6.47 9.93
C GLY A 75 -9.54 5.52 10.78
N HIS A 76 -10.61 4.98 10.21
CA HIS A 76 -11.50 4.02 10.86
C HIS A 76 -11.27 2.58 10.41
N GLY A 77 -10.22 2.34 9.62
CA GLY A 77 -9.92 1.02 9.12
C GLY A 77 -10.73 0.56 7.93
N GLN A 78 -11.51 1.45 7.32
CA GLN A 78 -12.33 1.12 6.15
C GLN A 78 -11.54 1.29 4.86
N HIS A 79 -11.86 0.45 3.86
CA HIS A 79 -11.23 0.51 2.54
C HIS A 79 -11.43 1.89 1.90
N ALA A 80 -10.34 2.51 1.48
CA ALA A 80 -10.35 3.79 0.79
C ALA A 80 -9.89 3.66 -0.67
N ALA A 81 -8.83 2.88 -0.92
CA ALA A 81 -8.27 2.69 -2.26
C ALA A 81 -7.45 1.41 -2.31
N GLN A 82 -7.15 0.95 -3.53
CA GLN A 82 -6.21 -0.16 -3.69
C GLN A 82 -5.47 -0.01 -5.02
N SER A 83 -4.26 -0.54 -5.07
CA SER A 83 -3.43 -0.55 -6.27
C SER A 83 -3.79 -1.73 -7.16
N VAL A 84 -3.18 -1.76 -8.37
CA VAL A 84 -3.20 -2.97 -9.20
C VAL A 84 -2.37 -4.06 -8.51
N GLU A 85 -2.56 -5.30 -8.94
CA GLU A 85 -1.75 -6.43 -8.48
C GLU A 85 -0.32 -6.31 -8.99
N PHE A 86 0.61 -6.78 -8.17
CA PHE A 86 2.01 -6.90 -8.57
C PHE A 86 2.61 -8.15 -7.93
N TYR A 87 3.76 -8.56 -8.45
CA TYR A 87 4.42 -9.77 -7.98
C TYR A 87 5.63 -9.45 -7.12
N ILE A 88 5.76 -10.16 -6.00
CA ILE A 88 6.96 -10.15 -5.17
C ILE A 88 7.64 -11.51 -5.41
N GLY A 89 8.84 -11.48 -5.94
CA GLY A 89 9.57 -12.68 -6.27
C GLY A 89 10.82 -12.92 -5.47
#